data_9cae363683a7f602710dc5f03fc39325
#
_entry.id   9cae363683a7f602710dc5f03fc39325
#
_cell.length_a   1.000
_cell.length_b   1.000
_cell.length_c   1.000
_cell.angle_alpha   90.00
_cell.angle_beta   90.00
_cell.angle_gamma   90.00
#
_symmetry.space_group_name_H-M   'P 1'
#
loop_
_entity.id
_entity.type
_entity.pdbx_description
1 polymer ?
#
loop_
_entity_poly.entity_id
_entity_poly.type
_entity_poly.pdbx_seq_one_letter_code
_entity_poly.pdbx_strand_id
1 'polypeptide(L)'
;MPPDKKERRAILKTLEKEHRTMIFYEAPHRLTDTLTELAELFGESREMATVRELTKKFEEVRRATIGEHLRYFSRKSPEGEFVLVCE
;
A
#
# COMPACT_ATOMS: atom_id res chain seq x y z
N MET A 1 7.80 -3.91 -3.46
CA MET A 1 7.24 -3.73 -4.82
C MET A 1 8.31 -3.28 -5.80
N PRO A 2 8.28 -3.71 -7.06
CA PRO A 2 9.23 -3.22 -8.06
C PRO A 2 9.14 -1.70 -8.23
N PRO A 3 10.26 -1.00 -8.40
CA PRO A 3 10.23 0.47 -8.58
C PRO A 3 9.68 0.90 -9.93
N ASP A 4 9.79 0.04 -10.95
CA ASP A 4 9.27 0.35 -12.27
C ASP A 4 7.74 0.24 -12.27
N LYS A 5 7.06 1.32 -12.67
CA LYS A 5 5.61 1.39 -12.68
C LYS A 5 4.98 0.31 -13.55
N LYS A 6 5.54 0.05 -14.72
CA LYS A 6 5.01 -0.95 -15.65
C LYS A 6 5.07 -2.36 -15.05
N GLU A 7 6.19 -2.72 -14.45
CA GLU A 7 6.36 -4.01 -13.79
C GLU A 7 5.43 -4.13 -12.58
N ARG A 8 5.32 -3.08 -11.80
CA ARG A 8 4.47 -3.05 -10.61
C ARG A 8 3.01 -3.25 -11.00
N ARG A 9 2.52 -2.52 -12.01
CA ARG A 9 1.14 -2.67 -12.48
C ARG A 9 0.87 -4.06 -13.05
N ALA A 10 1.81 -4.64 -13.75
CA ALA A 10 1.66 -5.99 -14.30
C ALA A 10 1.48 -7.02 -13.18
N ILE A 11 2.29 -6.93 -12.13
CA ILE A 11 2.21 -7.82 -10.96
C ILE A 11 0.87 -7.62 -10.24
N LEU A 12 0.50 -6.39 -9.95
CA LEU A 12 -0.74 -6.08 -9.22
C LEU A 12 -1.97 -6.53 -10.01
N LYS A 13 -1.93 -6.42 -11.31
CA LYS A 13 -3.05 -6.85 -12.15
C LYS A 13 -3.30 -8.35 -12.05
N THR A 14 -2.25 -9.15 -11.89
CA THR A 14 -2.42 -10.61 -11.71
C THR A 14 -3.08 -10.94 -10.37
N LEU A 15 -3.03 -10.01 -9.40
CA LEU A 15 -3.56 -10.21 -8.06
C LEU A 15 -4.91 -9.53 -7.83
N GLU A 16 -5.46 -8.87 -8.83
CA GLU A 16 -6.68 -8.06 -8.73
C GLU A 16 -7.89 -8.85 -8.20
N LYS A 17 -7.96 -10.13 -8.50
CA LYS A 17 -9.05 -11.02 -8.05
C LYS A 17 -8.65 -11.94 -6.90
N GLU A 18 -7.49 -11.72 -6.30
CA GLU A 18 -7.02 -12.53 -5.19
C GLU A 18 -7.85 -12.22 -3.94
N HIS A 19 -8.35 -13.26 -3.27
CA HIS A 19 -9.16 -13.12 -2.06
C HIS A 19 -8.39 -13.37 -0.77
N ARG A 20 -7.18 -13.91 -0.87
CA ARG A 20 -6.34 -14.14 0.29
C ARG A 20 -5.68 -12.85 0.71
N THR A 21 -5.28 -12.76 1.98
CA THR A 21 -4.51 -11.63 2.48
C THR A 21 -3.20 -11.50 1.70
N MET A 22 -2.92 -10.30 1.22
CA MET A 22 -1.69 -10.01 0.47
C MET A 22 -0.82 -9.04 1.24
N ILE A 23 0.49 -9.27 1.22
CA ILE A 23 1.46 -8.44 1.92
C ILE A 23 2.44 -7.85 0.90
N PHE A 24 2.59 -6.53 0.94
CA PHE A 24 3.53 -5.81 0.07
C PHE A 24 4.48 -4.96 0.89
N TYR A 25 5.75 -4.94 0.49
CA TYR A 25 6.75 -4.07 1.09
C TYR A 25 6.94 -2.86 0.19
N GLU A 26 7.01 -1.65 0.77
CA GLU A 26 7.16 -0.45 -0.04
C GLU A 26 8.02 0.61 0.65
N ALA A 27 8.79 1.33 -0.16
CA ALA A 27 9.59 2.46 0.30
C ALA A 27 8.71 3.72 0.41
N PRO A 28 9.05 4.66 1.32
CA PRO A 28 8.20 5.83 1.53
C PRO A 28 8.01 6.70 0.28
N HIS A 29 9.04 6.84 -0.53
CA HIS A 29 8.96 7.70 -1.73
C HIS A 29 8.12 7.10 -2.87
N ARG A 30 7.74 5.82 -2.77
CA ARG A 30 6.87 5.16 -3.75
C ARG A 30 5.49 4.83 -3.20
N LEU A 31 5.26 5.09 -1.92
CA LEU A 31 4.02 4.67 -1.26
C LEU A 31 2.77 5.26 -1.93
N THR A 32 2.77 6.55 -2.20
CA THR A 32 1.61 7.22 -2.80
C THR A 32 1.31 6.69 -4.19
N ASP A 33 2.35 6.46 -5.00
CA ASP A 33 2.18 5.89 -6.34
C ASP A 33 1.60 4.48 -6.27
N THR A 34 2.12 3.66 -5.36
CA THR A 34 1.64 2.29 -5.17
C THR A 34 0.19 2.28 -4.70
N LEU A 35 -0.17 3.14 -3.75
CA LEU A 35 -1.54 3.27 -3.27
C LEU A 35 -2.50 3.69 -4.39
N THR A 36 -2.06 4.60 -5.26
CA THR A 36 -2.86 5.02 -6.41
C THR A 36 -3.16 3.83 -7.31
N GLU A 37 -2.16 3.01 -7.60
CA GLU A 37 -2.34 1.84 -8.45
C GLU A 37 -3.20 0.78 -7.77
N LEU A 38 -3.03 0.57 -6.47
CA LEU A 38 -3.88 -0.35 -5.73
C LEU A 38 -5.34 0.10 -5.74
N ALA A 39 -5.58 1.41 -5.60
CA ALA A 39 -6.94 1.96 -5.67
C ALA A 39 -7.57 1.73 -7.05
N GLU A 40 -6.80 1.90 -8.11
CA GLU A 40 -7.29 1.68 -9.47
C GLU A 40 -7.60 0.20 -9.75
N LEU A 41 -6.76 -0.71 -9.28
CA LEU A 41 -6.87 -2.13 -9.60
C LEU A 41 -7.72 -2.92 -8.62
N PHE A 42 -7.64 -2.59 -7.33
CA PHE A 42 -8.33 -3.35 -6.28
C PHE A 42 -9.58 -2.63 -5.76
N GLY A 43 -9.75 -1.34 -6.09
CA GLY A 43 -10.86 -0.54 -5.63
C GLY A 43 -10.52 0.24 -4.37
N GLU A 44 -11.05 1.48 -4.28
CA GLU A 44 -10.77 2.37 -3.16
C GLU A 44 -11.40 1.90 -1.84
N SER A 45 -12.44 1.10 -1.90
CA SER A 45 -13.15 0.63 -0.71
C SER A 45 -12.54 -0.60 -0.07
N ARG A 46 -11.53 -1.21 -0.67
CA ARG A 46 -10.91 -2.40 -0.12
C ARG A 46 -10.13 -2.10 1.17
N GLU A 47 -10.34 -2.92 2.18
CA GLU A 47 -9.68 -2.76 3.48
C GLU A 47 -8.19 -3.07 3.40
N MET A 48 -7.39 -2.24 4.07
CA MET A 48 -5.94 -2.43 4.10
C MET A 48 -5.36 -1.86 5.39
N ALA A 49 -4.31 -2.51 5.89
CA ALA A 49 -3.52 -1.98 6.99
C ALA A 49 -2.18 -1.51 6.43
N THR A 50 -1.70 -0.36 6.88
CA THR A 50 -0.34 0.07 6.63
C THR A 50 0.44 -0.04 7.92
N VAL A 51 1.61 -0.66 7.88
CA VAL A 51 2.48 -0.83 9.04
C VAL A 51 3.79 -0.11 8.73
N ARG A 52 4.07 0.95 9.49
CA ARG A 52 5.28 1.74 9.34
C ARG A 52 6.31 1.27 10.36
N GLU A 53 7.54 1.05 9.92
CA GLU A 53 8.66 0.64 10.79
C GLU A 53 8.37 -0.62 11.60
N LEU A 54 7.86 -1.64 10.91
CA LEU A 54 7.52 -2.94 11.53
C LEU A 54 8.68 -3.46 12.38
N THR A 55 8.36 -3.89 13.61
CA THR A 55 9.29 -4.40 14.63
C THR A 55 10.29 -3.36 15.17
N LYS A 56 10.16 -2.10 14.79
CA LYS A 56 11.02 -1.03 15.28
C LYS A 56 10.34 -0.24 16.39
N LYS A 57 11.11 0.60 17.09
CA LYS A 57 10.63 1.37 18.25
C LYS A 57 9.42 2.26 17.94
N PHE A 58 9.34 2.82 16.75
CA PHE A 58 8.27 3.73 16.36
C PHE A 58 7.30 3.10 15.36
N GLU A 59 7.00 1.82 15.56
CA GLU A 59 6.04 1.12 14.74
C GLU A 59 4.66 1.78 14.81
N GLU A 60 4.03 1.96 13.66
CA GLU A 60 2.69 2.55 13.56
C GLU A 60 1.83 1.70 12.63
N VAL A 61 0.67 1.29 13.11
CA VAL A 61 -0.30 0.51 12.34
C VAL A 61 -1.54 1.36 12.08
N ARG A 62 -1.92 1.49 10.80
CA ARG A 62 -3.10 2.22 10.38
C ARG A 62 -4.02 1.29 9.59
N ARG A 63 -5.26 1.12 10.05
CA ARG A 63 -6.26 0.34 9.35
C ARG A 63 -7.31 1.27 8.74
N ALA A 64 -7.54 1.13 7.43
CA ALA A 64 -8.48 1.95 6.68
C ALA A 64 -8.71 1.33 5.30
N THR A 65 -9.51 1.96 4.47
CA THR A 65 -9.63 1.55 3.08
C THR A 65 -8.44 2.09 2.28
N ILE A 66 -8.20 1.50 1.11
CA ILE A 66 -7.11 1.96 0.23
C ILE A 66 -7.29 3.45 -0.10
N GLY A 67 -8.51 3.88 -0.42
CA GLY A 67 -8.78 5.28 -0.72
C GLY A 67 -8.49 6.22 0.44
N GLU A 68 -8.82 5.79 1.67
CA GLU A 68 -8.53 6.58 2.86
C GLU A 68 -7.02 6.70 3.12
N HIS A 69 -6.26 5.61 2.92
CA HIS A 69 -4.80 5.65 3.03
C HIS A 69 -4.21 6.61 1.99
N LEU A 70 -4.70 6.55 0.75
CA LEU A 70 -4.21 7.43 -0.31
C LEU A 70 -4.43 8.89 0.05
N ARG A 71 -5.60 9.25 0.54
CA ARG A 71 -5.92 10.62 0.97
C ARG A 71 -5.03 11.06 2.14
N TYR A 72 -4.82 10.17 3.11
CA TYR A 72 -3.98 10.48 4.27
C TYR A 72 -2.53 10.77 3.86
N PHE A 73 -1.93 9.88 3.07
CA PHE A 73 -0.53 10.02 2.67
C PHE A 73 -0.31 11.08 1.58
N SER A 74 -1.38 11.54 0.93
CA SER A 74 -1.31 12.69 0.02
C SER A 74 -1.16 14.00 0.78
N ARG A 75 -1.64 14.05 2.03
CA ARG A 75 -1.55 15.24 2.89
C ARG A 75 -0.31 15.22 3.77
N LYS A 76 0.15 14.05 4.13
CA LYS A 76 1.28 13.87 5.03
C LYS A 76 2.34 13.01 4.35
N SER A 77 3.50 13.58 4.10
CA SER A 77 4.60 12.86 3.45
C SER A 77 4.95 11.60 4.24
N PRO A 78 4.95 10.43 3.60
CA PRO A 78 5.32 9.20 4.30
C PRO A 78 6.80 9.14 4.62
N GLU A 79 7.11 8.60 5.79
CA GLU A 79 8.48 8.41 6.26
C GLU A 79 8.66 6.98 6.75
N GLY A 80 9.86 6.43 6.59
CA GLY A 80 10.19 5.09 7.06
C GLY A 80 9.80 4.00 6.07
N GLU A 81 9.96 2.76 6.50
CA GLU A 81 9.64 1.60 5.68
C GLU A 81 8.20 1.17 5.93
N PHE A 82 7.51 0.76 4.87
CA PHE A 82 6.10 0.37 4.95
C PHE A 82 5.88 -1.09 4.57
N VAL A 83 4.95 -1.72 5.29
CA VAL A 83 4.39 -3.01 4.93
C VAL A 83 2.89 -2.77 4.74
N LEU A 84 2.36 -3.17 3.58
CA LEU A 84 0.95 -3.03 3.25
C LEU A 84 0.29 -4.40 3.34
N VAL A 85 -0.75 -4.49 4.16
CA VAL A 85 -1.50 -5.75 4.35
C VAL A 85 -2.89 -5.54 3.78
N CYS A 86 -3.14 -6.13 2.61
CA CYS A 86 -4.40 -6.00 1.89
C CYS A 86 -5.29 -7.20 2.20
N GLU A 87 -6.43 -6.93 2.79
CA GLU A 87 -7.39 -7.97 3.20
C GLU A 87 -8.41 -8.33 2.13
#